data_a01c04fb8984175e9324df5ac0550c6d
#
_entry.id   a01c04fb8984175e9324df5ac0550c6d
#
_cell.length_a   1.000
_cell.length_b   1.000
_cell.length_c   1.000
_cell.angle_alpha   90.00
_cell.angle_beta   90.00
_cell.angle_gamma   90.00
#
_symmetry.space_group_name_H-M   'P 1'
#
loop_
_entity.id
_entity.type
_entity.pdbx_description
1 polymer ?
#
loop_
_entity_poly.entity_id
_entity_poly.type
_entity_poly.pdbx_seq_one_letter_code
_entity_poly.pdbx_strand_id
1 'polypeptide(L)'
;MQRRTHFRRTAATAAALLTAVALLAGCTAPDSSSSPTSTGGSSGGDGDIRIAFVSQVEGIPYFSGFKAGAEKAADEFGVSYTQAGPAKADSAEQKRIVDGLVAQGYDGIAISPLDPTSMDGSIASAASAGLSVITSDADAPESDRTVFVSQASDAELGQTAMDQIAEQAGEKGQYAIVSGAADVATFNSWSQAAIDQQTAEYPDMELVGGIRHTADSADALREAQDLITAYPDLVGIIAVPSTAVPGVAQAVQNAGKAGEVAVTGFGSPKTVAPFIESGVMKSSVLWNVEDLGYLTVWALTQVIEGKEFAAENDVPGLKDPVRYDEATKTLLLGVPTVFTKDNVNDFDF
;
A
#
# COMPACT_ATOMS: atom_id res chain seq x y z
N MET A 1 43.80 -41.64 -9.74
CA MET A 1 43.33 -43.04 -9.59
C MET A 1 41.86 -43.04 -10.04
N GLN A 2 41.63 -43.78 -11.12
CA GLN A 2 40.37 -44.00 -11.82
C GLN A 2 39.42 -44.88 -11.00
N ARG A 3 38.15 -44.70 -11.14
CA ARG A 3 37.19 -45.79 -11.49
C ARG A 3 35.87 -45.23 -12.02
N ARG A 4 35.70 -45.49 -13.32
CA ARG A 4 34.42 -45.47 -14.05
C ARG A 4 33.68 -46.75 -13.74
N THR A 5 32.32 -46.69 -13.67
CA THR A 5 31.46 -47.86 -13.98
C THR A 5 30.24 -47.40 -14.76
N HIS A 6 30.20 -47.92 -15.98
CA HIS A 6 29.03 -47.95 -16.89
C HIS A 6 28.11 -49.11 -16.52
N PHE A 7 26.79 -48.97 -16.72
CA PHE A 7 25.88 -50.06 -17.16
C PHE A 7 24.58 -49.42 -17.66
N ARG A 8 24.32 -49.41 -18.92
CA ARG A 8 23.64 -50.29 -19.88
C ARG A 8 22.12 -50.17 -19.91
N ARG A 9 21.71 -49.80 -21.11
CA ARG A 9 20.39 -49.76 -21.75
C ARG A 9 19.66 -51.10 -21.69
N THR A 10 18.30 -51.06 -21.62
CA THR A 10 17.45 -51.99 -22.36
C THR A 10 16.18 -51.29 -22.82
N ALA A 11 15.94 -51.40 -24.11
CA ALA A 11 14.73 -51.03 -24.81
C ALA A 11 13.82 -52.28 -24.90
N ALA A 12 12.51 -52.07 -24.88
CA ALA A 12 11.54 -53.05 -25.35
C ALA A 12 10.32 -52.35 -25.94
N THR A 13 10.12 -52.62 -27.21
CA THR A 13 9.01 -52.27 -28.11
C THR A 13 7.88 -53.30 -28.05
N ALA A 14 6.63 -52.86 -28.36
CA ALA A 14 5.58 -53.54 -29.15
C ALA A 14 4.22 -52.93 -28.83
N ALA A 15 3.51 -52.33 -29.71
CA ALA A 15 2.78 -52.65 -30.93
C ALA A 15 1.27 -52.90 -30.68
N ALA A 16 0.50 -51.96 -31.23
CA ALA A 16 -0.73 -52.00 -32.02
C ALA A 16 -1.93 -52.89 -31.57
N LEU A 17 -3.13 -52.31 -31.65
CA LEU A 17 -4.23 -52.80 -32.52
C LEU A 17 -5.42 -51.80 -32.55
N LEU A 18 -5.84 -51.54 -33.81
CA LEU A 18 -7.03 -50.79 -34.22
C LEU A 18 -8.35 -51.56 -33.92
N THR A 19 -9.44 -50.83 -33.69
CA THR A 19 -10.75 -51.21 -34.26
C THR A 19 -11.63 -49.97 -34.44
N ALA A 20 -11.98 -49.70 -35.68
CA ALA A 20 -13.01 -48.75 -36.13
C ALA A 20 -14.35 -49.48 -36.24
N VAL A 21 -15.44 -48.81 -35.84
CA VAL A 21 -16.79 -49.14 -36.32
C VAL A 21 -17.52 -47.84 -36.63
N ALA A 22 -17.81 -47.66 -37.90
CA ALA A 22 -18.74 -46.66 -38.43
C ALA A 22 -20.13 -47.30 -38.59
N LEU A 23 -21.19 -46.55 -38.32
CA LEU A 23 -22.51 -46.79 -38.87
C LEU A 23 -23.23 -45.45 -39.14
N LEU A 24 -23.60 -45.30 -40.43
CA LEU A 24 -24.42 -44.26 -41.04
C LEU A 24 -25.92 -44.52 -40.78
N ALA A 25 -26.69 -43.48 -40.81
CA ALA A 25 -27.97 -43.18 -41.44
C ALA A 25 -28.77 -42.20 -40.62
N GLY A 26 -29.46 -41.19 -41.09
CA GLY A 26 -30.02 -40.88 -42.38
C GLY A 26 -30.66 -39.49 -42.38
N CYS A 27 -30.81 -38.93 -43.56
CA CYS A 27 -31.37 -37.65 -43.96
C CYS A 27 -32.86 -37.48 -43.58
N THR A 28 -33.29 -36.24 -43.30
CA THR A 28 -34.37 -35.54 -43.99
C THR A 28 -34.35 -34.04 -43.63
N ALA A 29 -34.26 -33.17 -44.64
CA ALA A 29 -34.62 -31.77 -44.54
C ALA A 29 -36.09 -31.57 -44.92
N PRO A 30 -36.77 -30.48 -44.51
CA PRO A 30 -36.88 -29.40 -45.47
C PRO A 30 -36.76 -27.96 -44.89
N ASP A 31 -36.46 -27.08 -45.81
CA ASP A 31 -36.34 -25.63 -45.77
C ASP A 31 -37.26 -24.86 -44.81
N SER A 32 -36.68 -23.89 -44.11
CA SER A 32 -37.32 -22.60 -43.87
C SER A 32 -36.23 -21.55 -43.56
N SER A 33 -36.09 -20.63 -44.49
CA SER A 33 -35.31 -19.39 -44.41
C SER A 33 -35.73 -18.53 -43.25
N SER A 34 -34.84 -18.30 -42.29
CA SER A 34 -34.86 -17.10 -41.45
C SER A 34 -33.40 -16.75 -41.08
N SER A 35 -32.95 -15.62 -41.59
CA SER A 35 -31.69 -15.01 -41.24
C SER A 35 -31.62 -14.77 -39.75
N PRO A 36 -30.54 -15.18 -39.04
CA PRO A 36 -30.32 -14.68 -37.69
C PRO A 36 -29.72 -13.27 -37.80
N THR A 37 -30.49 -12.28 -37.38
CA THR A 37 -29.99 -10.98 -36.97
C THR A 37 -28.92 -11.24 -35.91
N SER A 38 -27.67 -10.91 -36.19
CA SER A 38 -26.60 -10.90 -35.24
C SER A 38 -26.84 -9.74 -34.26
N THR A 39 -27.57 -10.02 -33.21
CA THR A 39 -27.53 -9.21 -32.00
C THR A 39 -26.19 -9.54 -31.38
N GLY A 40 -25.24 -8.60 -31.46
CA GLY A 40 -24.04 -8.62 -30.67
C GLY A 40 -24.41 -8.56 -29.19
N GLY A 41 -24.61 -9.74 -28.61
CA GLY A 41 -24.67 -9.90 -27.18
C GLY A 41 -23.22 -9.86 -26.71
N SER A 42 -22.86 -8.79 -26.04
CA SER A 42 -21.73 -8.77 -25.12
C SER A 42 -21.98 -9.90 -24.13
N SER A 43 -21.28 -11.02 -24.29
CA SER A 43 -21.23 -12.05 -23.28
C SER A 43 -20.41 -11.49 -22.14
N GLY A 44 -21.06 -10.81 -21.20
CA GLY A 44 -20.54 -10.69 -19.83
C GLY A 44 -20.37 -12.11 -19.31
N GLY A 45 -19.16 -12.58 -19.20
CA GLY A 45 -18.86 -13.82 -18.50
C GLY A 45 -19.29 -13.64 -17.05
N ASP A 46 -20.11 -14.58 -16.57
CA ASP A 46 -20.51 -14.73 -15.17
C ASP A 46 -19.33 -15.37 -14.41
N GLY A 47 -18.16 -14.72 -14.48
CA GLY A 47 -16.97 -15.08 -13.72
C GLY A 47 -16.79 -14.02 -12.64
N ASP A 48 -16.55 -14.45 -11.42
CA ASP A 48 -16.23 -13.55 -10.31
C ASP A 48 -15.10 -12.61 -10.70
N ILE A 49 -15.30 -11.29 -10.55
CA ILE A 49 -14.25 -10.28 -10.75
C ILE A 49 -13.07 -10.62 -9.86
N ARG A 50 -11.89 -10.71 -10.44
CA ARG A 50 -10.65 -11.04 -9.73
C ARG A 50 -9.74 -9.83 -9.67
N ILE A 51 -9.46 -9.35 -8.47
CA ILE A 51 -8.60 -8.19 -8.25
C ILE A 51 -7.39 -8.55 -7.37
N ALA A 52 -6.30 -7.83 -7.58
CA ALA A 52 -5.11 -7.96 -6.75
C ALA A 52 -4.64 -6.60 -6.23
N PHE A 53 -4.06 -6.59 -5.04
CA PHE A 53 -3.28 -5.48 -4.50
C PHE A 53 -1.81 -5.89 -4.35
N VAL A 54 -0.90 -5.02 -4.79
CA VAL A 54 0.54 -5.24 -4.63
C VAL A 54 1.11 -4.21 -3.67
N SER A 55 1.42 -4.67 -2.46
CA SER A 55 1.98 -3.87 -1.38
C SER A 55 3.46 -3.55 -1.59
N GLN A 56 3.98 -2.56 -0.86
CA GLN A 56 5.41 -2.24 -0.83
C GLN A 56 6.24 -3.32 -0.12
N VAL A 57 5.66 -3.90 0.94
CA VAL A 57 6.27 -4.97 1.72
C VAL A 57 5.18 -5.78 2.42
N GLU A 58 5.34 -7.11 2.48
CA GLU A 58 4.42 -7.98 3.21
C GLU A 58 4.86 -8.22 4.65
N GLY A 59 3.90 -8.63 5.50
CA GLY A 59 4.15 -9.09 6.85
C GLY A 59 4.32 -8.00 7.90
N ILE A 60 4.03 -6.75 7.59
CA ILE A 60 3.98 -5.65 8.57
C ILE A 60 2.51 -5.37 8.99
N PRO A 61 2.28 -4.91 10.24
CA PRO A 61 0.92 -4.62 10.74
C PRO A 61 0.12 -3.69 9.84
N TYR A 62 0.75 -2.66 9.28
CA TYR A 62 0.15 -1.71 8.35
C TYR A 62 -0.57 -2.42 7.17
N PHE A 63 0.15 -3.23 6.40
CA PHE A 63 -0.46 -3.93 5.27
C PHE A 63 -1.35 -5.11 5.69
N SER A 64 -1.26 -5.58 6.93
CA SER A 64 -2.24 -6.54 7.48
C SER A 64 -3.59 -5.86 7.76
N GLY A 65 -3.58 -4.61 8.29
CA GLY A 65 -4.79 -3.80 8.45
C GLY A 65 -5.42 -3.42 7.10
N PHE A 66 -4.60 -2.97 6.14
CA PHE A 66 -5.06 -2.72 4.77
C PHE A 66 -5.77 -3.95 4.18
N LYS A 67 -5.16 -5.13 4.32
CA LYS A 67 -5.74 -6.39 3.85
C LYS A 67 -7.09 -6.69 4.49
N ALA A 68 -7.23 -6.48 5.80
CA ALA A 68 -8.49 -6.73 6.52
C ALA A 68 -9.64 -5.86 5.94
N GLY A 69 -9.39 -4.57 5.70
CA GLY A 69 -10.35 -3.69 5.06
C GLY A 69 -10.65 -4.08 3.61
N ALA A 70 -9.63 -4.46 2.86
CA ALA A 70 -9.78 -4.90 1.47
C ALA A 70 -10.59 -6.21 1.35
N GLU A 71 -10.33 -7.19 2.21
CA GLU A 71 -11.10 -8.45 2.26
C GLU A 71 -12.56 -8.21 2.63
N LYS A 72 -12.84 -7.30 3.59
CA LYS A 72 -14.21 -6.89 3.93
C LYS A 72 -14.94 -6.30 2.73
N ALA A 73 -14.29 -5.40 1.98
CA ALA A 73 -14.88 -4.80 0.78
C ALA A 73 -15.07 -5.85 -0.33
N ALA A 74 -14.12 -6.76 -0.50
CA ALA A 74 -14.21 -7.83 -1.49
C ALA A 74 -15.41 -8.76 -1.24
N ASP A 75 -15.63 -9.13 0.02
CA ASP A 75 -16.79 -9.92 0.43
C ASP A 75 -18.10 -9.17 0.16
N GLU A 76 -18.13 -7.85 0.46
CA GLU A 76 -19.33 -7.02 0.28
C GLU A 76 -19.68 -6.78 -1.19
N PHE A 77 -18.68 -6.59 -2.06
CA PHE A 77 -18.87 -6.35 -3.48
C PHE A 77 -18.85 -7.63 -4.33
N GLY A 78 -18.63 -8.80 -3.71
CA GLY A 78 -18.64 -10.09 -4.40
C GLY A 78 -17.48 -10.25 -5.39
N VAL A 79 -16.29 -9.75 -5.05
CA VAL A 79 -15.07 -9.88 -5.87
C VAL A 79 -14.03 -10.77 -5.18
N SER A 80 -13.23 -11.46 -5.98
CA SER A 80 -12.11 -12.26 -5.44
C SER A 80 -10.87 -11.37 -5.25
N TYR A 81 -10.37 -11.26 -4.03
CA TYR A 81 -9.24 -10.42 -3.66
C TYR A 81 -7.97 -11.22 -3.37
N THR A 82 -6.84 -10.73 -3.83
CA THR A 82 -5.50 -11.26 -3.52
C THR A 82 -4.57 -10.12 -3.14
N GLN A 83 -3.83 -10.26 -2.04
CA GLN A 83 -2.73 -9.36 -1.71
C GLN A 83 -1.40 -10.08 -1.87
N ALA A 84 -0.44 -9.38 -2.46
CA ALA A 84 0.93 -9.85 -2.65
C ALA A 84 1.92 -8.69 -2.53
N GLY A 85 3.16 -8.99 -2.17
CA GLY A 85 4.21 -7.98 -2.09
C GLY A 85 5.55 -8.63 -1.78
N PRO A 86 6.66 -7.90 -1.91
CA PRO A 86 7.98 -8.41 -1.54
C PRO A 86 8.10 -8.58 -0.02
N ALA A 87 8.90 -9.53 0.42
CA ALA A 87 9.19 -9.74 1.85
C ALA A 87 10.06 -8.63 2.46
N LYS A 88 10.69 -7.82 1.63
CA LYS A 88 11.45 -6.61 1.98
C LYS A 88 11.21 -5.58 0.88
N ALA A 89 11.34 -4.30 1.19
CA ALA A 89 11.25 -3.22 0.21
C ALA A 89 12.29 -3.43 -0.92
N ASP A 90 11.79 -3.92 -2.07
CA ASP A 90 12.58 -4.26 -3.26
C ASP A 90 11.74 -4.02 -4.51
N SER A 91 12.02 -2.93 -5.23
CA SER A 91 11.27 -2.50 -6.42
C SER A 91 11.36 -3.52 -7.56
N ALA A 92 12.48 -4.24 -7.69
CA ALA A 92 12.62 -5.26 -8.73
C ALA A 92 11.79 -6.51 -8.43
N GLU A 93 11.69 -6.88 -7.15
CA GLU A 93 10.78 -7.96 -6.71
C GLU A 93 9.32 -7.54 -6.90
N GLN A 94 8.96 -6.32 -6.48
CA GLN A 94 7.61 -5.78 -6.64
C GLN A 94 7.18 -5.80 -8.11
N LYS A 95 8.06 -5.35 -9.01
CA LYS A 95 7.81 -5.41 -10.47
C LYS A 95 7.54 -6.85 -10.94
N ARG A 96 8.33 -7.82 -10.52
CA ARG A 96 8.13 -9.24 -10.90
C ARG A 96 6.79 -9.79 -10.41
N ILE A 97 6.34 -9.36 -9.23
CA ILE A 97 5.03 -9.73 -8.70
C ILE A 97 3.92 -9.16 -9.58
N VAL A 98 3.97 -7.87 -9.94
CA VAL A 98 2.99 -7.23 -10.84
C VAL A 98 2.94 -7.95 -12.19
N ASP A 99 4.10 -8.15 -12.84
CA ASP A 99 4.18 -8.83 -14.15
C ASP A 99 3.61 -10.27 -14.07
N GLY A 100 3.81 -10.95 -12.93
CA GLY A 100 3.25 -12.27 -12.67
C GLY A 100 1.71 -12.28 -12.54
N LEU A 101 1.14 -11.27 -11.90
CA LEU A 101 -0.31 -11.13 -11.75
C LEU A 101 -0.98 -10.79 -13.10
N VAL A 102 -0.36 -9.93 -13.91
CA VAL A 102 -0.82 -9.64 -15.29
C VAL A 102 -0.97 -10.95 -16.09
N ALA A 103 0.03 -11.82 -16.00
CA ALA A 103 0.00 -13.12 -16.71
C ALA A 103 -1.07 -14.10 -16.19
N GLN A 104 -1.61 -13.89 -14.98
CA GLN A 104 -2.62 -14.76 -14.37
C GLN A 104 -4.07 -14.38 -14.71
N GLY A 105 -4.28 -13.29 -15.48
CA GLY A 105 -5.60 -12.88 -15.96
C GLY A 105 -6.52 -12.36 -14.85
N TYR A 106 -6.02 -11.43 -14.04
CA TYR A 106 -6.85 -10.61 -13.17
C TYR A 106 -7.61 -9.57 -13.98
N ASP A 107 -8.75 -9.10 -13.47
CA ASP A 107 -9.54 -8.03 -14.10
C ASP A 107 -8.99 -6.64 -13.72
N GLY A 108 -8.39 -6.54 -12.54
CA GLY A 108 -7.76 -5.31 -12.09
C GLY A 108 -6.66 -5.51 -11.05
N ILE A 109 -5.74 -4.56 -11.02
CA ILE A 109 -4.62 -4.52 -10.08
C ILE A 109 -4.53 -3.13 -9.45
N ALA A 110 -4.48 -3.07 -8.11
CA ALA A 110 -4.07 -1.91 -7.36
C ALA A 110 -2.61 -2.09 -6.93
N ILE A 111 -1.81 -1.04 -6.99
CA ILE A 111 -0.38 -1.08 -6.67
C ILE A 111 -0.04 0.05 -5.71
N SER A 112 0.73 -0.26 -4.66
CA SER A 112 1.43 0.73 -3.84
C SER A 112 2.91 0.73 -4.26
N PRO A 113 3.33 1.57 -5.23
CA PRO A 113 4.69 1.50 -5.76
C PRO A 113 5.73 1.95 -4.73
N LEU A 114 6.84 1.21 -4.63
CA LEU A 114 8.01 1.62 -3.84
C LEU A 114 8.72 2.83 -4.45
N ASP A 115 8.76 2.88 -5.77
CA ASP A 115 9.33 3.97 -6.55
C ASP A 115 8.33 4.37 -7.64
N PRO A 116 7.97 5.66 -7.74
CA PRO A 116 6.90 6.12 -8.63
C PRO A 116 7.16 5.85 -10.12
N THR A 117 8.42 5.73 -10.53
CA THR A 117 8.78 5.53 -11.95
C THR A 117 9.11 4.09 -12.29
N SER A 118 9.52 3.28 -11.32
CA SER A 118 9.90 1.88 -11.55
C SER A 118 8.73 1.01 -12.02
N MET A 119 7.49 1.41 -11.72
CA MET A 119 6.27 0.67 -12.06
C MET A 119 5.64 1.08 -13.39
N ASP A 120 6.05 2.19 -14.02
CA ASP A 120 5.42 2.73 -15.23
C ASP A 120 5.28 1.68 -16.34
N GLY A 121 6.36 0.96 -16.62
CA GLY A 121 6.35 -0.09 -17.64
C GLY A 121 5.43 -1.27 -17.32
N SER A 122 5.30 -1.66 -16.05
CA SER A 122 4.40 -2.73 -15.63
C SER A 122 2.95 -2.27 -15.62
N ILE A 123 2.67 -1.04 -15.21
CA ILE A 123 1.34 -0.41 -15.26
C ILE A 123 0.88 -0.31 -16.71
N ALA A 124 1.71 0.22 -17.62
CA ALA A 124 1.41 0.30 -19.05
C ALA A 124 1.19 -1.09 -19.67
N SER A 125 1.97 -2.09 -19.27
CA SER A 125 1.81 -3.47 -19.72
C SER A 125 0.49 -4.08 -19.25
N ALA A 126 0.12 -3.87 -17.99
CA ALA A 126 -1.14 -4.34 -17.44
C ALA A 126 -2.34 -3.68 -18.13
N ALA A 127 -2.33 -2.37 -18.30
CA ALA A 127 -3.36 -1.63 -19.03
C ALA A 127 -3.48 -2.10 -20.50
N SER A 128 -2.35 -2.34 -21.19
CA SER A 128 -2.33 -2.88 -22.56
C SER A 128 -2.87 -4.30 -22.64
N ALA A 129 -2.77 -5.08 -21.57
CA ALA A 129 -3.34 -6.41 -21.46
C ALA A 129 -4.85 -6.39 -21.13
N GLY A 130 -5.44 -5.21 -20.91
CA GLY A 130 -6.85 -5.02 -20.65
C GLY A 130 -7.23 -5.02 -19.16
N LEU A 131 -6.25 -4.99 -18.24
CA LEU A 131 -6.52 -4.89 -16.81
C LEU A 131 -6.83 -3.43 -16.44
N SER A 132 -7.74 -3.25 -15.50
CA SER A 132 -7.91 -1.98 -14.81
C SER A 132 -6.77 -1.78 -13.82
N VAL A 133 -6.06 -0.64 -13.88
CA VAL A 133 -4.92 -0.37 -13.02
C VAL A 133 -5.13 0.92 -12.23
N ILE A 134 -5.02 0.82 -10.92
CA ILE A 134 -5.02 1.96 -10.01
C ILE A 134 -3.77 1.93 -9.12
N THR A 135 -3.43 3.06 -8.53
CA THR A 135 -2.46 3.10 -7.42
C THR A 135 -3.18 3.36 -6.11
N SER A 136 -2.61 2.91 -5.00
CA SER A 136 -3.14 3.14 -3.65
C SER A 136 -2.00 3.23 -2.64
N ASP A 137 -2.16 4.04 -1.60
CA ASP A 137 -1.17 4.28 -0.54
C ASP A 137 0.05 5.08 -1.01
N ALA A 138 0.72 4.64 -2.06
CA ALA A 138 1.73 5.39 -2.79
C ALA A 138 1.35 5.52 -4.27
N ASP A 139 1.84 6.55 -4.94
CA ASP A 139 1.44 6.90 -6.30
C ASP A 139 2.56 6.76 -7.34
N ALA A 140 2.15 6.57 -8.59
CA ALA A 140 2.96 6.68 -9.79
C ALA A 140 2.25 7.66 -10.76
N PRO A 141 2.33 8.97 -10.52
CA PRO A 141 1.49 9.97 -11.17
C PRO A 141 1.70 10.10 -12.68
N GLU A 142 2.90 9.77 -13.18
CA GLU A 142 3.23 9.82 -14.61
C GLU A 142 2.85 8.53 -15.37
N SER A 143 2.33 7.51 -14.65
CA SER A 143 1.94 6.24 -15.25
C SER A 143 0.54 6.27 -15.85
N ASP A 144 0.17 5.18 -16.55
CA ASP A 144 -1.17 4.98 -17.13
C ASP A 144 -2.21 4.52 -16.08
N ARG A 145 -2.01 4.80 -14.81
CA ARG A 145 -3.01 4.49 -13.77
C ARG A 145 -4.29 5.29 -13.98
N THR A 146 -5.43 4.66 -13.68
CA THR A 146 -6.73 5.32 -13.84
C THR A 146 -7.00 6.31 -12.70
N VAL A 147 -6.74 5.91 -11.46
CA VAL A 147 -6.96 6.70 -10.25
C VAL A 147 -5.92 6.36 -9.19
N PHE A 148 -5.58 7.32 -8.34
CA PHE A 148 -4.84 7.11 -7.11
C PHE A 148 -5.78 7.17 -5.91
N VAL A 149 -5.71 6.18 -5.05
CA VAL A 149 -6.43 6.15 -3.78
C VAL A 149 -5.47 6.56 -2.67
N SER A 150 -5.61 7.79 -2.23
CA SER A 150 -4.76 8.42 -1.21
C SER A 150 -5.42 8.38 0.16
N GLN A 151 -4.62 8.21 1.17
CA GLN A 151 -5.03 8.20 2.58
C GLN A 151 -5.42 9.58 3.11
N ALA A 152 -4.55 10.56 2.90
CA ALA A 152 -4.68 11.97 3.23
C ALA A 152 -3.74 12.77 2.33
N SER A 153 -3.83 14.09 2.32
CA SER A 153 -2.84 14.87 1.59
C SER A 153 -1.47 14.82 2.28
N ASP A 154 -0.39 14.75 1.49
CA ASP A 154 0.98 14.77 2.01
C ASP A 154 1.23 15.99 2.91
N ALA A 155 0.65 17.13 2.54
CA ALA A 155 0.74 18.37 3.32
C ALA A 155 0.10 18.19 4.70
N GLU A 156 -1.15 17.70 4.78
CA GLU A 156 -1.85 17.51 6.05
C GLU A 156 -1.14 16.50 6.96
N LEU A 157 -0.57 15.44 6.38
CA LEU A 157 0.19 14.44 7.15
C LEU A 157 1.43 15.06 7.81
N GLY A 158 2.27 15.72 7.02
CA GLY A 158 3.47 16.37 7.55
C GLY A 158 3.15 17.50 8.54
N GLN A 159 2.16 18.34 8.23
CA GLN A 159 1.67 19.40 9.11
C GLN A 159 1.20 18.83 10.46
N THR A 160 0.31 17.84 10.44
CA THR A 160 -0.20 17.21 11.66
C THR A 160 0.92 16.61 12.50
N ALA A 161 1.91 15.95 11.88
CA ALA A 161 3.04 15.40 12.62
C ALA A 161 3.89 16.49 13.29
N MET A 162 4.11 17.62 12.59
CA MET A 162 4.84 18.76 13.17
C MET A 162 4.05 19.43 14.29
N ASP A 163 2.74 19.64 14.12
CA ASP A 163 1.86 20.22 15.13
C ASP A 163 1.89 19.39 16.41
N GLN A 164 1.89 18.05 16.29
CA GLN A 164 1.98 17.15 17.45
C GLN A 164 3.32 17.27 18.20
N ILE A 165 4.44 17.47 17.49
CA ILE A 165 5.74 17.70 18.16
C ILE A 165 5.76 19.10 18.79
N ALA A 166 5.31 20.13 18.08
CA ALA A 166 5.31 21.50 18.54
C ALA A 166 4.47 21.65 19.83
N GLU A 167 3.25 21.14 19.84
CA GLU A 167 2.38 21.13 21.03
C GLU A 167 3.06 20.48 22.24
N GLN A 168 3.68 19.32 22.04
CA GLN A 168 4.33 18.57 23.11
C GLN A 168 5.61 19.22 23.63
N ALA A 169 6.35 19.93 22.77
CA ALA A 169 7.59 20.64 23.06
C ALA A 169 7.38 22.08 23.57
N GLY A 170 6.15 22.60 23.49
CA GLY A 170 5.85 24.00 23.83
C GLY A 170 6.35 24.98 22.77
N GLU A 171 6.26 24.57 21.50
CA GLU A 171 6.50 25.34 20.26
C GLU A 171 7.93 25.91 20.11
N LYS A 172 8.92 25.29 20.76
CA LYS A 172 10.31 25.75 20.72
C LYS A 172 11.31 24.62 20.97
N GLY A 173 12.54 24.80 20.50
CA GLY A 173 13.66 23.89 20.75
C GLY A 173 14.01 23.05 19.52
N GLN A 174 14.97 22.14 19.72
CA GLN A 174 15.50 21.32 18.63
C GLN A 174 14.63 20.10 18.37
N TYR A 175 14.31 19.83 17.12
CA TYR A 175 13.66 18.57 16.71
C TYR A 175 14.44 17.87 15.61
N ALA A 176 14.18 16.60 15.41
CA ALA A 176 14.80 15.79 14.37
C ALA A 176 13.76 14.98 13.57
N ILE A 177 14.13 14.54 12.37
CA ILE A 177 13.32 13.65 11.53
C ILE A 177 14.09 12.36 11.26
N VAL A 178 13.47 11.23 11.58
CA VAL A 178 13.95 9.89 11.23
C VAL A 178 13.03 9.33 10.16
N SER A 179 13.52 9.24 8.93
CA SER A 179 12.76 8.84 7.74
C SER A 179 13.17 7.46 7.25
N GLY A 180 12.44 6.94 6.28
CA GLY A 180 12.76 5.71 5.55
C GLY A 180 13.82 5.93 4.47
N ALA A 181 13.90 5.00 3.51
CA ALA A 181 14.84 5.09 2.40
C ALA A 181 14.65 6.41 1.61
N ALA A 182 15.76 7.00 1.22
CA ALA A 182 15.79 8.35 0.62
C ALA A 182 15.14 8.43 -0.78
N ASP A 183 14.95 7.32 -1.44
CA ASP A 183 14.32 7.19 -2.75
C ASP A 183 12.79 7.02 -2.70
N VAL A 184 12.21 6.90 -1.49
CA VAL A 184 10.76 6.82 -1.32
C VAL A 184 10.16 8.23 -1.32
N ALA A 185 9.53 8.60 -2.43
CA ALA A 185 8.99 9.94 -2.67
C ALA A 185 7.97 10.38 -1.60
N THR A 186 7.08 9.49 -1.19
CA THR A 186 6.05 9.73 -0.16
C THR A 186 6.66 10.17 1.17
N PHE A 187 7.73 9.50 1.64
CA PHE A 187 8.40 9.86 2.88
C PHE A 187 9.10 11.23 2.79
N ASN A 188 9.62 11.55 1.61
CA ASN A 188 10.23 12.85 1.35
C ASN A 188 9.19 13.97 1.35
N SER A 189 8.01 13.75 0.73
CA SER A 189 6.90 14.70 0.73
C SER A 189 6.41 15.00 2.15
N TRP A 190 6.18 13.97 2.98
CA TRP A 190 5.73 14.15 4.37
C TRP A 190 6.77 14.84 5.24
N SER A 191 8.05 14.47 5.08
CA SER A 191 9.15 15.12 5.80
C SER A 191 9.28 16.60 5.42
N GLN A 192 9.15 16.92 4.13
CA GLN A 192 9.20 18.30 3.65
C GLN A 192 8.00 19.11 4.16
N ALA A 193 6.79 18.54 4.13
CA ALA A 193 5.59 19.18 4.65
C ALA A 193 5.70 19.50 6.15
N ALA A 194 6.33 18.62 6.93
CA ALA A 194 6.63 18.89 8.34
C ALA A 194 7.62 20.05 8.52
N ILE A 195 8.66 20.13 7.68
CA ILE A 195 9.64 21.23 7.68
C ILE A 195 8.99 22.54 7.25
N ASP A 196 8.14 22.52 6.24
CA ASP A 196 7.42 23.71 5.76
C ASP A 196 6.47 24.22 6.84
N GLN A 197 5.74 23.36 7.53
CA GLN A 197 4.89 23.69 8.67
C GLN A 197 5.69 24.31 9.82
N GLN A 198 6.83 23.71 10.17
CA GLN A 198 7.72 24.28 11.19
C GLN A 198 8.17 25.69 10.84
N THR A 199 8.56 25.89 9.58
CA THR A 199 9.03 27.19 9.11
C THR A 199 7.94 28.27 9.13
N ALA A 200 6.70 27.87 8.83
CA ALA A 200 5.55 28.77 8.77
C ALA A 200 4.99 29.12 10.15
N GLU A 201 4.82 28.13 11.02
CA GLU A 201 4.03 28.25 12.25
C GLU A 201 4.88 28.18 13.54
N TYR A 202 6.05 27.51 13.49
CA TYR A 202 6.89 27.26 14.67
C TYR A 202 8.32 27.77 14.49
N PRO A 203 8.54 29.10 14.31
CA PRO A 203 9.86 29.65 14.00
C PRO A 203 10.89 29.50 15.14
N ASP A 204 10.45 29.25 16.36
CA ASP A 204 11.32 29.00 17.52
C ASP A 204 11.74 27.52 17.64
N MET A 205 11.31 26.66 16.71
CA MET A 205 11.78 25.28 16.58
C MET A 205 12.85 25.18 15.50
N GLU A 206 13.81 24.27 15.67
CA GLU A 206 14.95 24.10 14.77
C GLU A 206 15.14 22.62 14.39
N LEU A 207 15.14 22.31 13.10
CA LEU A 207 15.52 20.97 12.61
C LEU A 207 17.03 20.76 12.78
N VAL A 208 17.42 19.78 13.58
CA VAL A 208 18.83 19.41 13.78
C VAL A 208 19.15 18.06 13.18
N GLY A 209 20.40 17.85 12.81
CA GLY A 209 20.89 16.59 12.24
C GLY A 209 20.41 16.25 10.84
N GLY A 210 19.56 17.09 10.24
CA GLY A 210 18.94 16.83 8.94
C GLY A 210 17.94 15.66 9.01
N ILE A 211 17.51 15.15 7.84
CA ILE A 211 16.67 13.96 7.75
C ILE A 211 17.58 12.72 7.83
N ARG A 212 17.31 11.82 8.79
CA ARG A 212 18.03 10.57 8.97
C ARG A 212 17.29 9.44 8.26
N HIS A 213 17.92 8.85 7.25
CA HIS A 213 17.32 7.76 6.48
C HIS A 213 17.65 6.41 7.07
N THR A 214 16.64 5.55 7.21
CA THR A 214 16.75 4.25 7.87
C THR A 214 16.11 3.14 7.04
N ALA A 215 16.62 1.92 7.17
CA ALA A 215 16.11 0.76 6.45
C ALA A 215 15.05 -0.01 7.23
N ASP A 216 15.13 0.02 8.56
CA ASP A 216 14.23 -0.73 9.45
C ASP A 216 14.19 -0.12 10.86
N SER A 217 13.42 -0.74 11.76
CA SER A 217 13.28 -0.30 13.15
C SER A 217 14.58 -0.33 13.96
N ALA A 218 15.46 -1.29 13.70
CA ALA A 218 16.75 -1.38 14.41
C ALA A 218 17.70 -0.27 13.98
N ASP A 219 17.63 0.12 12.71
CA ASP A 219 18.36 1.25 12.15
C ASP A 219 17.83 2.57 12.71
N ALA A 220 16.51 2.72 12.74
CA ALA A 220 15.84 3.88 13.33
C ALA A 220 16.18 4.06 14.83
N LEU A 221 16.29 2.95 15.57
CA LEU A 221 16.71 2.98 16.97
C LEU A 221 18.13 3.54 17.09
N ARG A 222 19.08 3.11 16.25
CA ARG A 222 20.48 3.59 16.29
C ARG A 222 20.54 5.08 15.93
N GLU A 223 19.90 5.49 14.84
CA GLU A 223 19.89 6.88 14.42
C GLU A 223 19.26 7.81 15.48
N ALA A 224 18.17 7.38 16.13
CA ALA A 224 17.57 8.15 17.21
C ALA A 224 18.47 8.24 18.47
N GLN A 225 19.20 7.16 18.81
CA GLN A 225 20.19 7.19 19.91
C GLN A 225 21.34 8.15 19.60
N ASP A 226 21.82 8.16 18.35
CA ASP A 226 22.86 9.08 17.91
C ASP A 226 22.38 10.54 17.95
N LEU A 227 21.14 10.82 17.53
CA LEU A 227 20.52 12.14 17.63
C LEU A 227 20.39 12.61 19.08
N ILE A 228 19.87 11.78 19.99
CA ILE A 228 19.74 12.10 21.41
C ILE A 228 21.09 12.40 22.05
N THR A 229 22.13 11.68 21.62
CA THR A 229 23.50 11.87 22.14
C THR A 229 24.15 13.14 21.60
N ALA A 230 23.97 13.40 20.29
CA ALA A 230 24.60 14.54 19.60
C ALA A 230 23.92 15.87 19.93
N TYR A 231 22.62 15.85 20.24
CA TYR A 231 21.80 17.04 20.49
C TYR A 231 21.16 16.97 21.88
N PRO A 232 21.84 17.37 22.96
CA PRO A 232 21.33 17.28 24.32
C PRO A 232 20.04 18.08 24.57
N ASP A 233 19.81 19.13 23.78
CA ASP A 233 18.64 20.01 23.86
C ASP A 233 17.50 19.57 22.92
N LEU A 234 17.55 18.32 22.40
CA LEU A 234 16.54 17.75 21.54
C LEU A 234 15.23 17.60 22.31
N VAL A 235 14.15 18.18 21.79
CA VAL A 235 12.80 18.16 22.41
C VAL A 235 11.82 17.26 21.68
N GLY A 236 12.12 16.84 20.44
CA GLY A 236 11.21 16.00 19.67
C GLY A 236 11.84 15.26 18.51
N ILE A 237 11.24 14.13 18.14
CA ILE A 237 11.60 13.34 16.94
C ILE A 237 10.33 12.95 16.19
N ILE A 238 10.27 13.26 14.90
CA ILE A 238 9.25 12.77 13.97
C ILE A 238 9.81 11.51 13.28
N ALA A 239 9.11 10.38 13.42
CA ALA A 239 9.44 9.13 12.76
C ALA A 239 8.48 8.89 11.58
N VAL A 240 8.98 9.00 10.34
CA VAL A 240 8.12 9.04 9.15
C VAL A 240 7.56 7.67 8.76
N PRO A 241 8.33 6.60 8.53
CA PRO A 241 7.73 5.31 8.19
C PRO A 241 7.22 4.57 9.43
N SER A 242 6.13 3.83 9.27
CA SER A 242 5.53 3.04 10.35
C SER A 242 6.53 2.05 11.00
N THR A 243 7.49 1.57 10.23
CA THR A 243 8.55 0.68 10.71
C THR A 243 9.60 1.39 11.57
N ALA A 244 9.80 2.70 11.40
CA ALA A 244 10.79 3.45 12.21
C ALA A 244 10.25 3.87 13.58
N VAL A 245 8.94 4.13 13.69
CA VAL A 245 8.32 4.68 14.92
C VAL A 245 8.66 3.86 16.18
N PRO A 246 8.51 2.52 16.21
CA PRO A 246 8.84 1.76 17.40
C PRO A 246 10.33 1.80 17.74
N GLY A 247 11.22 1.90 16.75
CA GLY A 247 12.67 2.06 16.96
C GLY A 247 13.00 3.39 17.64
N VAL A 248 12.44 4.48 17.14
CA VAL A 248 12.62 5.83 17.72
C VAL A 248 12.06 5.89 19.13
N ALA A 249 10.84 5.40 19.35
CA ALA A 249 10.24 5.36 20.68
C ALA A 249 11.08 4.52 21.67
N GLN A 250 11.59 3.39 21.24
CA GLN A 250 12.48 2.56 22.06
C GLN A 250 13.82 3.27 22.37
N ALA A 251 14.37 4.07 21.45
CA ALA A 251 15.57 4.86 21.72
C ALA A 251 15.33 5.91 22.82
N VAL A 252 14.23 6.64 22.76
CA VAL A 252 13.86 7.60 23.79
C VAL A 252 13.62 6.92 25.15
N GLN A 253 12.96 5.77 25.15
CA GLN A 253 12.77 4.97 26.37
C GLN A 253 14.11 4.50 26.96
N ASN A 254 15.00 3.96 26.14
CA ASN A 254 16.32 3.47 26.58
C ASN A 254 17.21 4.60 27.13
N ALA A 255 17.09 5.80 26.57
CA ALA A 255 17.80 6.99 27.04
C ALA A 255 17.21 7.59 28.34
N GLY A 256 16.07 7.08 28.81
CA GLY A 256 15.37 7.63 29.97
C GLY A 256 14.78 9.03 29.75
N LYS A 257 14.50 9.38 28.46
CA LYS A 257 14.06 10.69 28.02
C LYS A 257 12.53 10.77 27.78
N ALA A 258 11.78 9.76 28.23
CA ALA A 258 10.34 9.78 28.16
C ALA A 258 9.75 11.02 28.86
N GLY A 259 8.94 11.78 28.14
CA GLY A 259 8.38 13.05 28.61
C GLY A 259 9.31 14.28 28.46
N GLU A 260 10.60 14.10 28.16
CA GLU A 260 11.55 15.17 27.82
C GLU A 260 11.69 15.33 26.30
N VAL A 261 11.79 14.20 25.58
CA VAL A 261 11.84 14.16 24.11
C VAL A 261 10.51 13.58 23.61
N ALA A 262 9.72 14.41 22.95
CA ALA A 262 8.48 14.01 22.33
C ALA A 262 8.75 13.08 21.12
N VAL A 263 7.91 12.07 20.94
CA VAL A 263 7.95 11.20 19.76
C VAL A 263 6.57 11.15 19.12
N THR A 264 6.50 11.44 17.84
CA THR A 264 5.34 11.16 16.99
C THR A 264 5.77 10.62 15.65
N GLY A 265 4.82 10.26 14.81
CA GLY A 265 5.09 9.76 13.45
C GLY A 265 3.97 8.86 12.98
N PHE A 266 4.20 8.18 11.85
CA PHE A 266 3.14 7.45 11.16
C PHE A 266 3.10 5.96 11.58
N GLY A 267 3.02 5.72 12.90
CA GLY A 267 2.99 4.37 13.48
C GLY A 267 1.59 3.77 13.53
N SER A 268 1.48 2.49 13.16
CA SER A 268 0.22 1.75 13.32
C SER A 268 -0.18 1.64 14.80
N PRO A 269 -1.45 1.82 15.13
CA PRO A 269 -1.96 1.77 16.51
C PRO A 269 -1.45 0.57 17.30
N LYS A 270 -1.58 -0.63 16.78
CA LYS A 270 -1.11 -1.87 17.43
C LYS A 270 0.38 -1.86 17.76
N THR A 271 1.18 -1.23 16.91
CA THR A 271 2.64 -1.16 17.10
C THR A 271 3.03 -0.11 18.14
N VAL A 272 2.30 1.02 18.20
CA VAL A 272 2.65 2.15 19.06
C VAL A 272 1.90 2.16 20.40
N ALA A 273 0.80 1.41 20.53
CA ALA A 273 0.01 1.36 21.76
C ALA A 273 0.85 1.14 23.02
N PRO A 274 1.82 0.22 23.10
CA PRO A 274 2.64 0.04 24.29
C PRO A 274 3.46 1.29 24.68
N PHE A 275 3.90 2.09 23.69
CA PHE A 275 4.66 3.32 23.93
C PHE A 275 3.74 4.47 24.34
N ILE A 276 2.52 4.53 23.81
CA ILE A 276 1.50 5.51 24.20
C ILE A 276 1.01 5.20 25.63
N GLU A 277 0.71 3.94 25.93
CA GLU A 277 0.27 3.51 27.25
C GLU A 277 1.32 3.76 28.33
N SER A 278 2.59 3.53 28.02
CA SER A 278 3.71 3.79 28.94
C SER A 278 4.10 5.27 29.04
N GLY A 279 3.55 6.14 28.20
CA GLY A 279 3.82 7.57 28.18
C GLY A 279 5.13 7.97 27.51
N VAL A 280 5.79 7.05 26.80
CA VAL A 280 6.96 7.34 25.95
C VAL A 280 6.54 8.18 24.75
N MET A 281 5.40 7.86 24.15
CA MET A 281 4.74 8.65 23.12
C MET A 281 3.43 9.21 23.68
N LYS A 282 3.01 10.39 23.22
CA LYS A 282 1.67 10.92 23.51
C LYS A 282 0.72 10.71 22.36
N SER A 283 1.25 10.70 21.12
CA SER A 283 0.44 10.56 19.92
C SER A 283 1.20 9.85 18.81
N SER A 284 0.45 9.29 17.88
CA SER A 284 0.88 8.85 16.56
C SER A 284 -0.09 9.41 15.54
N VAL A 285 0.39 9.75 14.35
CA VAL A 285 -0.42 10.28 13.25
C VAL A 285 -0.52 9.21 12.18
N LEU A 286 -1.72 8.88 11.76
CA LEU A 286 -1.92 7.97 10.64
C LEU A 286 -3.31 8.24 10.04
N TRP A 287 -3.92 7.27 9.47
CA TRP A 287 -5.30 7.20 8.98
C TRP A 287 -5.88 5.83 9.35
N ASN A 288 -7.15 5.62 9.11
CA ASN A 288 -7.70 4.28 9.21
C ASN A 288 -7.25 3.45 8.00
N VAL A 289 -6.30 2.56 8.22
CA VAL A 289 -5.70 1.74 7.16
C VAL A 289 -6.68 0.69 6.62
N GLU A 290 -7.61 0.22 7.45
CA GLU A 290 -8.69 -0.68 7.00
C GLU A 290 -9.62 0.05 6.04
N ASP A 291 -9.98 1.31 6.32
CA ASP A 291 -10.79 2.12 5.43
C ASP A 291 -10.08 2.41 4.10
N LEU A 292 -8.74 2.57 4.12
CA LEU A 292 -7.95 2.70 2.89
C LEU A 292 -8.00 1.44 2.03
N GLY A 293 -7.84 0.27 2.65
CA GLY A 293 -7.97 -1.02 1.97
C GLY A 293 -9.35 -1.22 1.37
N TYR A 294 -10.39 -0.88 2.15
CA TYR A 294 -11.79 -0.91 1.71
C TYR A 294 -12.01 0.00 0.50
N LEU A 295 -11.58 1.26 0.60
CA LEU A 295 -11.70 2.25 -0.48
C LEU A 295 -10.98 1.81 -1.75
N THR A 296 -9.81 1.16 -1.60
CA THR A 296 -9.03 0.66 -2.74
C THR A 296 -9.78 -0.40 -3.53
N VAL A 297 -10.41 -1.36 -2.87
CA VAL A 297 -11.21 -2.40 -3.52
C VAL A 297 -12.45 -1.79 -4.16
N TRP A 298 -13.15 -0.90 -3.46
CA TRP A 298 -14.31 -0.18 -4.02
C TRP A 298 -13.90 0.60 -5.28
N ALA A 299 -12.84 1.40 -5.23
CA ALA A 299 -12.39 2.21 -6.35
C ALA A 299 -12.00 1.35 -7.57
N LEU A 300 -11.26 0.26 -7.34
CA LEU A 300 -10.87 -0.64 -8.42
C LEU A 300 -12.09 -1.32 -9.07
N THR A 301 -13.09 -1.70 -8.26
CA THR A 301 -14.35 -2.26 -8.77
C THR A 301 -15.11 -1.23 -9.62
N GLN A 302 -15.18 0.05 -9.18
CA GLN A 302 -15.80 1.11 -9.99
C GLN A 302 -15.09 1.28 -11.33
N VAL A 303 -13.74 1.24 -11.35
CA VAL A 303 -12.94 1.35 -12.58
C VAL A 303 -13.19 0.15 -13.52
N ILE A 304 -13.26 -1.06 -12.98
CA ILE A 304 -13.55 -2.29 -13.77
C ILE A 304 -14.95 -2.20 -14.39
N GLU A 305 -15.93 -1.67 -13.67
CA GLU A 305 -17.30 -1.48 -14.13
C GLU A 305 -17.48 -0.27 -15.07
N GLY A 306 -16.41 0.51 -15.31
CA GLY A 306 -16.44 1.70 -16.17
C GLY A 306 -17.24 2.86 -15.59
N LYS A 307 -17.37 2.95 -14.27
CA LYS A 307 -18.05 4.04 -13.57
C LYS A 307 -17.11 5.23 -13.36
N GLU A 308 -17.66 6.43 -13.41
CA GLU A 308 -16.96 7.68 -13.13
C GLU A 308 -17.07 8.04 -11.65
N PHE A 309 -16.06 8.74 -11.13
CA PHE A 309 -16.08 9.29 -9.77
C PHE A 309 -16.71 10.69 -9.77
N ALA A 310 -17.61 10.93 -8.82
CA ALA A 310 -18.12 12.26 -8.53
C ALA A 310 -17.11 13.06 -7.68
N ALA A 311 -17.27 14.39 -7.59
CA ALA A 311 -16.42 15.21 -6.72
C ALA A 311 -16.48 14.76 -5.24
N GLU A 312 -17.62 14.25 -4.80
CA GLU A 312 -17.81 13.57 -3.51
C GLU A 312 -18.53 12.24 -3.77
N ASN A 313 -18.04 11.17 -3.15
CA ASN A 313 -18.50 9.81 -3.37
C ASN A 313 -18.94 9.20 -2.04
N ASP A 314 -20.18 8.75 -1.96
CA ASP A 314 -20.67 7.94 -0.85
C ASP A 314 -20.17 6.50 -1.06
N VAL A 315 -19.22 6.06 -0.24
CA VAL A 315 -18.64 4.72 -0.30
C VAL A 315 -19.32 3.87 0.77
N PRO A 316 -20.01 2.77 0.39
CA PRO A 316 -20.58 1.86 1.38
C PRO A 316 -19.49 1.40 2.37
N GLY A 317 -19.81 1.33 3.65
CA GLY A 317 -18.86 0.91 4.67
C GLY A 317 -17.89 1.98 5.18
N LEU A 318 -17.78 3.13 4.54
CA LEU A 318 -17.08 4.29 5.06
C LEU A 318 -18.06 5.26 5.72
N LYS A 319 -17.58 5.99 6.73
CA LYS A 319 -18.41 6.92 7.51
C LYS A 319 -18.62 8.24 6.79
N ASP A 320 -17.57 8.76 6.19
CA ASP A 320 -17.55 10.08 5.57
C ASP A 320 -17.42 9.95 4.05
N PRO A 321 -17.98 10.88 3.26
CA PRO A 321 -17.83 10.87 1.81
C PRO A 321 -16.37 11.04 1.39
N VAL A 322 -15.98 10.36 0.31
CA VAL A 322 -14.63 10.41 -0.26
C VAL A 322 -14.57 11.44 -1.38
N ARG A 323 -13.67 12.38 -1.25
CA ARG A 323 -13.46 13.44 -2.25
C ARG A 323 -12.61 12.93 -3.41
N TYR A 324 -13.03 13.25 -4.64
CA TYR A 324 -12.25 13.02 -5.85
C TYR A 324 -11.75 14.34 -6.45
N ASP A 325 -10.45 14.41 -6.66
CA ASP A 325 -9.80 15.48 -7.41
C ASP A 325 -9.54 15.02 -8.85
N GLU A 326 -10.30 15.57 -9.79
CA GLU A 326 -10.19 15.23 -11.21
C GLU A 326 -8.85 15.66 -11.83
N ALA A 327 -8.25 16.77 -11.35
CA ALA A 327 -7.01 17.29 -11.90
C ALA A 327 -5.83 16.35 -11.65
N THR A 328 -5.78 15.73 -10.48
CA THR A 328 -4.75 14.76 -10.08
C THR A 328 -5.21 13.32 -10.22
N LYS A 329 -6.48 13.10 -10.54
CA LYS A 329 -7.13 11.78 -10.53
C LYS A 329 -6.93 11.08 -9.19
N THR A 330 -7.24 11.76 -8.08
CA THR A 330 -7.01 11.25 -6.72
C THR A 330 -8.32 11.14 -5.95
N LEU A 331 -8.60 9.96 -5.41
CA LEU A 331 -9.59 9.74 -4.35
C LEU A 331 -8.90 9.92 -3.00
N LEU A 332 -9.37 10.86 -2.19
CA LEU A 332 -8.78 11.18 -0.90
C LEU A 332 -9.66 10.64 0.22
N LEU A 333 -9.14 9.65 0.98
CA LEU A 333 -9.88 8.98 2.06
C LEU A 333 -10.37 9.98 3.12
N GLY A 334 -9.50 10.91 3.54
CA GLY A 334 -9.91 11.91 4.52
C GLY A 334 -8.74 12.72 5.10
N VAL A 335 -8.92 13.18 6.33
CA VAL A 335 -7.91 13.88 7.10
C VAL A 335 -7.10 12.91 7.96
N PRO A 336 -5.85 13.26 8.35
CA PRO A 336 -5.07 12.44 9.26
C PRO A 336 -5.79 12.20 10.59
N THR A 337 -5.66 10.99 11.12
CA THR A 337 -6.16 10.62 12.45
C THR A 337 -5.00 10.69 13.45
N VAL A 338 -5.21 11.38 14.55
CA VAL A 338 -4.26 11.39 15.68
C VAL A 338 -4.66 10.31 16.67
N PHE A 339 -3.81 9.31 16.81
CA PHE A 339 -3.97 8.24 17.80
C PHE A 339 -3.33 8.65 19.10
N THR A 340 -4.11 8.61 20.17
CA THR A 340 -3.70 8.93 21.52
C THR A 340 -4.07 7.79 22.46
N LYS A 341 -3.84 7.97 23.75
CA LYS A 341 -4.26 6.99 24.76
C LYS A 341 -5.77 6.72 24.76
N ASP A 342 -6.56 7.68 24.27
CA ASP A 342 -8.02 7.60 24.34
C ASP A 342 -8.60 6.71 23.22
N ASN A 343 -7.88 6.54 22.11
CA ASN A 343 -8.41 5.83 20.92
C ASN A 343 -7.47 4.78 20.31
N VAL A 344 -6.20 4.70 20.75
CA VAL A 344 -5.21 3.80 20.12
C VAL A 344 -5.61 2.31 20.16
N ASN A 345 -6.39 1.93 21.17
CA ASN A 345 -6.85 0.54 21.35
C ASN A 345 -8.17 0.23 20.61
N ASP A 346 -8.76 1.20 19.93
CA ASP A 346 -9.95 0.99 19.10
C ASP A 346 -9.61 0.36 17.74
N PHE A 347 -8.32 0.24 17.42
CA PHE A 347 -7.79 -0.23 16.15
C PHE A 347 -6.84 -1.41 16.34
N ASP A 348 -6.98 -2.46 15.51
CA ASP A 348 -6.18 -3.70 15.61
C ASP A 348 -5.22 -3.89 14.42
N PHE A 349 -4.64 -2.81 13.91
CA PHE A 349 -3.66 -2.86 12.82
C PHE A 349 -2.35 -2.13 13.14
#